data_a01619804887abc86bef9e547a0745b2
#
_entry.id   a01619804887abc86bef9e547a0745b2
#
_cell.length_a   1.000
_cell.length_b   1.000
_cell.length_c   1.000
_cell.angle_alpha   90.00
_cell.angle_beta   90.00
_cell.angle_gamma   90.00
#
_symmetry.space_group_name_H-M   'P 1'
#
loop_
_entity.id
_entity.type
_entity.pdbx_description
1 polymer ?
#
loop_
_entity_poly.entity_id
_entity_poly.type
_entity_poly.pdbx_seq_one_letter_code
_entity_poly.pdbx_strand_id
1 'polypeptide(L)'
;MSFDDNKTLLEKMYEALNAQDLEAQHNYWHDDMIWHGPPGFGDIHGIENFKYKVLKPFYEAFPDYHVKNDIVVSEGDWISATGFLTGTHNGTYLGVEATGKSIKMQFSDFWTVKDGKFMDNYVMVDNHGVFEQMGLKFK
;
A
#
# COMPACT_ATOMS: atom_id res chain seq x y z
N MET A 1 6.12 -17.72 -12.33
CA MET A 1 5.08 -18.18 -11.35
C MET A 1 3.72 -18.11 -12.02
N SER A 2 2.82 -18.97 -11.58
CA SER A 2 1.44 -18.97 -12.07
C SER A 2 0.61 -17.86 -11.41
N PHE A 3 -0.56 -17.61 -11.97
CA PHE A 3 -1.52 -16.66 -11.37
C PHE A 3 -1.85 -17.05 -9.92
N ASP A 4 -2.07 -18.34 -9.67
CA ASP A 4 -2.44 -18.82 -8.34
C ASP A 4 -1.32 -18.59 -7.32
N ASP A 5 -0.06 -18.80 -7.71
CA ASP A 5 1.09 -18.55 -6.84
C ASP A 5 1.24 -17.05 -6.53
N ASN A 6 1.13 -16.21 -7.56
CA ASN A 6 1.21 -14.76 -7.40
C ASN A 6 0.05 -14.23 -6.56
N LYS A 7 -1.16 -14.76 -6.79
CA LYS A 7 -2.34 -14.39 -6.02
C LYS A 7 -2.18 -14.77 -4.54
N THR A 8 -1.67 -15.97 -4.26
CA THR A 8 -1.42 -16.43 -2.89
C THR A 8 -0.38 -15.55 -2.19
N LEU A 9 0.70 -15.21 -2.90
CA LEU A 9 1.72 -14.31 -2.38
C LEU A 9 1.11 -12.94 -2.01
N LEU A 10 0.27 -12.39 -2.89
CA LEU A 10 -0.39 -11.11 -2.65
C LEU A 10 -1.35 -11.18 -1.46
N GLU A 11 -2.15 -12.23 -1.35
CA GLU A 11 -3.10 -12.42 -0.25
C GLU A 11 -2.37 -12.49 1.09
N LYS A 12 -1.27 -13.24 1.18
CA LYS A 12 -0.48 -13.36 2.41
C LYS A 12 0.19 -12.04 2.78
N MET A 13 0.70 -11.32 1.81
CA MET A 13 1.30 -10.01 2.05
C MET A 13 0.25 -9.04 2.59
N TYR A 14 -0.97 -9.05 2.01
CA TYR A 14 -2.07 -8.20 2.49
C TYR A 14 -2.55 -8.59 3.89
N GLU A 15 -2.55 -9.87 4.23
CA GLU A 15 -2.85 -10.31 5.61
C GLU A 15 -1.85 -9.68 6.60
N ALA A 16 -0.56 -9.69 6.25
CA ALA A 16 0.47 -9.06 7.06
C ALA A 16 0.32 -7.53 7.13
N LEU A 17 -0.07 -6.88 6.01
CA LEU A 17 -0.36 -5.45 6.01
C LEU A 17 -1.50 -5.12 6.99
N ASN A 18 -2.59 -5.87 6.93
CA ASN A 18 -3.75 -5.65 7.79
C ASN A 18 -3.49 -5.99 9.25
N ALA A 19 -2.56 -6.91 9.51
CA ALA A 19 -2.10 -7.22 10.87
C ALA A 19 -1.09 -6.19 11.41
N GLN A 20 -0.66 -5.24 10.57
CA GLN A 20 0.38 -4.26 10.89
C GLN A 20 1.70 -4.91 11.30
N ASP A 21 1.99 -6.06 10.72
CA ASP A 21 3.19 -6.84 11.03
C ASP A 21 4.32 -6.44 10.07
N LEU A 22 5.13 -5.47 10.50
CA LEU A 22 6.23 -4.94 9.69
C LEU A 22 7.28 -6.02 9.39
N GLU A 23 7.60 -6.85 10.38
CA GLU A 23 8.65 -7.87 10.20
C GLU A 23 8.21 -8.99 9.26
N ALA A 24 6.91 -9.33 9.22
CA ALA A 24 6.39 -10.33 8.29
C ALA A 24 6.56 -9.93 6.82
N GLN A 25 6.73 -8.63 6.52
CA GLN A 25 6.94 -8.16 5.16
C GLN A 25 8.21 -8.76 4.52
N HIS A 26 9.23 -9.10 5.33
CA HIS A 26 10.44 -9.76 4.85
C HIS A 26 10.17 -11.11 4.18
N ASN A 27 9.05 -11.74 4.47
CA ASN A 27 8.67 -13.02 3.86
C ASN A 27 8.17 -12.85 2.42
N TYR A 28 7.78 -11.64 2.02
CA TYR A 28 7.08 -11.39 0.76
C TYR A 28 7.86 -10.52 -0.22
N TRP A 29 8.87 -9.80 0.25
CA TRP A 29 9.61 -8.82 -0.55
C TRP A 29 11.09 -9.14 -0.59
N HIS A 30 11.75 -8.78 -1.71
CA HIS A 30 13.21 -8.73 -1.74
C HIS A 30 13.72 -7.58 -0.85
N ASP A 31 14.90 -7.76 -0.27
CA ASP A 31 15.51 -6.73 0.59
C ASP A 31 15.75 -5.41 -0.17
N ASP A 32 16.06 -5.48 -1.44
CA ASP A 32 16.33 -4.31 -2.32
C ASP A 32 15.09 -3.88 -3.10
N MET A 33 13.89 -4.21 -2.66
CA MET A 33 12.66 -3.82 -3.31
C MET A 33 12.58 -2.31 -3.50
N ILE A 34 11.79 -1.88 -4.48
CA ILE A 34 11.53 -0.46 -4.72
C ILE A 34 10.03 -0.22 -4.71
N TRP A 35 9.61 0.72 -3.87
CA TRP A 35 8.25 1.21 -3.82
C TRP A 35 8.20 2.50 -4.63
N HIS A 36 7.63 2.45 -5.84
CA HIS A 36 7.46 3.60 -6.71
C HIS A 36 6.15 4.28 -6.32
N GLY A 37 6.26 5.22 -5.41
CA GLY A 37 5.10 5.83 -4.77
C GLY A 37 4.37 6.84 -5.62
N PRO A 38 3.14 7.15 -5.22
CA PRO A 38 2.36 8.22 -5.87
C PRO A 38 2.94 9.59 -5.55
N PRO A 39 2.45 10.65 -6.25
CA PRO A 39 2.85 12.02 -5.93
C PRO A 39 2.70 12.32 -4.44
N GLY A 40 3.72 12.94 -3.86
CA GLY A 40 3.81 13.21 -2.44
C GLY A 40 4.74 12.27 -1.68
N PHE A 41 5.05 11.09 -2.22
CA PHE A 41 5.92 10.10 -1.58
C PHE A 41 7.25 9.89 -2.31
N GLY A 42 7.22 9.80 -3.67
CA GLY A 42 8.41 9.48 -4.46
C GLY A 42 8.81 8.01 -4.35
N ASP A 43 10.03 7.68 -4.80
CA ASP A 43 10.55 6.32 -4.78
C ASP A 43 11.22 6.03 -3.44
N ILE A 44 10.90 4.87 -2.88
CA ILE A 44 11.48 4.38 -1.62
C ILE A 44 12.23 3.08 -1.93
N HIS A 45 13.52 3.07 -1.61
CA HIS A 45 14.43 1.94 -1.90
C HIS A 45 14.69 1.11 -0.65
N GLY A 46 14.51 -0.20 -0.77
CA GLY A 46 14.83 -1.16 0.27
C GLY A 46 13.70 -1.39 1.26
N ILE A 47 13.63 -2.63 1.76
CA ILE A 47 12.53 -3.05 2.64
C ILE A 47 12.53 -2.30 3.98
N GLU A 48 13.71 -1.93 4.51
CA GLU A 48 13.77 -1.20 5.78
C GLU A 48 13.15 0.20 5.63
N ASN A 49 13.45 0.90 4.54
CA ASN A 49 12.83 2.19 4.25
C ASN A 49 11.34 2.04 3.96
N PHE A 50 10.94 0.98 3.27
CA PHE A 50 9.52 0.68 3.03
C PHE A 50 8.76 0.51 4.34
N LYS A 51 9.30 -0.28 5.28
CA LYS A 51 8.67 -0.48 6.60
C LYS A 51 8.51 0.82 7.38
N TYR A 52 9.55 1.63 7.44
CA TYR A 52 9.60 2.77 8.36
C TYR A 52 9.25 4.12 7.73
N LYS A 53 9.35 4.24 6.41
CA LYS A 53 9.01 5.50 5.70
C LYS A 53 7.67 5.44 4.97
N VAL A 54 7.12 4.24 4.76
CA VAL A 54 5.83 4.04 4.10
C VAL A 54 4.81 3.43 5.05
N LEU A 55 5.03 2.20 5.49
CA LEU A 55 4.02 1.46 6.26
C LEU A 55 3.77 2.07 7.63
N LYS A 56 4.82 2.36 8.38
CA LYS A 56 4.68 2.93 9.72
C LYS A 56 3.92 4.27 9.70
N PRO A 57 4.26 5.24 8.80
CA PRO A 57 3.46 6.46 8.70
C PRO A 57 2.01 6.25 8.32
N PHE A 58 1.71 5.28 7.45
CA PHE A 58 0.32 4.93 7.13
C PHE A 58 -0.42 4.41 8.36
N TYR A 59 0.20 3.55 9.15
CA TYR A 59 -0.41 3.00 10.38
C TYR A 59 -0.59 4.09 11.45
N GLU A 60 0.31 5.06 11.52
CA GLU A 60 0.16 6.20 12.44
C GLU A 60 -0.96 7.14 12.00
N ALA A 61 -1.09 7.38 10.69
CA ALA A 61 -2.16 8.21 10.15
C ALA A 61 -3.53 7.52 10.27
N PHE A 62 -3.56 6.19 10.05
CA PHE A 62 -4.76 5.36 10.07
C PHE A 62 -4.55 4.14 10.95
N PRO A 63 -4.72 4.27 12.29
CA PRO A 63 -4.44 3.14 13.20
C PRO A 63 -5.31 1.90 12.97
N ASP A 64 -6.49 2.08 12.38
CA ASP A 64 -7.42 1.02 11.98
C ASP A 64 -7.28 0.67 10.48
N TYR A 65 -6.10 0.88 9.91
CA TYR A 65 -5.76 0.59 8.53
C TYR A 65 -6.25 -0.79 8.08
N HIS A 66 -6.95 -0.82 6.95
CA HIS A 66 -7.39 -2.06 6.32
C HIS A 66 -7.36 -1.90 4.80
N VAL A 67 -6.69 -2.82 4.12
CA VAL A 67 -6.65 -2.87 2.65
C VAL A 67 -7.37 -4.10 2.15
N LYS A 68 -8.09 -3.92 1.06
CA LYS A 68 -8.80 -5.01 0.39
C LYS A 68 -8.68 -4.84 -1.12
N ASN A 69 -8.31 -5.92 -1.81
CA ASN A 69 -8.29 -5.97 -3.27
C ASN A 69 -9.66 -6.40 -3.79
N ASP A 70 -10.19 -5.65 -4.75
CA ASP A 70 -11.44 -5.99 -5.42
C ASP A 70 -11.20 -6.72 -6.74
N ILE A 71 -10.15 -6.34 -7.47
CA ILE A 71 -9.78 -6.93 -8.75
C ILE A 71 -8.29 -7.27 -8.70
N VAL A 72 -7.95 -8.50 -9.05
CA VAL A 72 -6.56 -8.97 -9.13
C VAL A 72 -6.35 -9.62 -10.49
N VAL A 73 -5.31 -9.21 -11.20
CA VAL A 73 -4.90 -9.81 -12.47
C VAL A 73 -3.42 -10.13 -12.44
N SER A 74 -3.01 -11.18 -13.11
CA SER A 74 -1.62 -11.61 -13.15
C SER A 74 -1.26 -12.12 -14.52
N GLU A 75 -0.09 -11.74 -15.01
CA GLU A 75 0.46 -12.24 -16.26
C GLU A 75 1.99 -12.33 -16.16
N GLY A 76 2.53 -13.53 -16.30
CA GLY A 76 3.97 -13.77 -16.16
C GLY A 76 4.45 -13.36 -14.79
N ASP A 77 5.48 -12.52 -14.76
CA ASP A 77 6.09 -12.03 -13.50
C ASP A 77 5.41 -10.76 -12.96
N TRP A 78 4.27 -10.38 -13.53
CA TRP A 78 3.52 -9.21 -13.12
C TRP A 78 2.23 -9.60 -12.43
N ILE A 79 1.88 -8.86 -11.39
CA ILE A 79 0.56 -8.92 -10.76
C ILE A 79 0.07 -7.50 -10.53
N SER A 80 -1.22 -7.29 -10.71
CA SER A 80 -1.86 -5.99 -10.51
C SER A 80 -3.14 -6.15 -9.70
N ALA A 81 -3.44 -5.18 -8.87
CA ALA A 81 -4.66 -5.18 -8.08
C ALA A 81 -5.18 -3.77 -7.91
N THR A 82 -6.49 -3.65 -7.83
CA THR A 82 -7.16 -2.42 -7.42
C THR A 82 -8.12 -2.73 -6.28
N GLY A 83 -8.28 -1.77 -5.39
CA GLY A 83 -9.14 -1.92 -4.23
C GLY A 83 -9.16 -0.65 -3.40
N PHE A 84 -9.39 -0.80 -2.11
CA PHE A 84 -9.54 0.33 -1.19
C PHE A 84 -8.76 0.11 0.09
N LEU A 85 -8.15 1.20 0.57
CA LEU A 85 -7.64 1.33 1.92
C LEU A 85 -8.70 2.12 2.72
N THR A 86 -9.13 1.56 3.84
CA THR A 86 -10.05 2.23 4.74
C THR A 86 -9.39 2.48 6.08
N GLY A 87 -9.80 3.52 6.77
CA GLY A 87 -9.30 3.86 8.09
C GLY A 87 -9.89 5.15 8.60
N THR A 88 -9.56 5.45 9.85
CA THR A 88 -9.93 6.71 10.50
C THR A 88 -8.70 7.60 10.57
N HIS A 89 -8.82 8.84 10.10
CA HIS A 89 -7.73 9.81 10.04
C HIS A 89 -7.40 10.35 11.44
N ASN A 90 -6.60 9.59 12.18
CA ASN A 90 -6.23 9.89 13.57
C ASN A 90 -4.78 10.33 13.75
N GLY A 91 -4.02 10.44 12.68
CA GLY A 91 -2.66 10.99 12.67
C GLY A 91 -2.42 11.81 11.41
N THR A 92 -1.34 12.57 11.38
CA THR A 92 -1.01 13.42 10.23
C THR A 92 -0.80 12.58 8.97
N TYR A 93 -1.43 12.98 7.87
CA TYR A 93 -1.26 12.35 6.56
C TYR A 93 -0.90 13.42 5.53
N LEU A 94 0.29 13.30 4.92
CA LEU A 94 0.81 14.25 3.91
C LEU A 94 0.60 15.71 4.31
N GLY A 95 0.91 16.04 5.58
CA GLY A 95 0.81 17.39 6.09
C GLY A 95 -0.56 17.80 6.58
N VAL A 96 -1.59 16.95 6.44
CA VAL A 96 -2.93 17.23 6.95
C VAL A 96 -3.06 16.62 8.34
N GLU A 97 -3.30 17.49 9.34
CA GLU A 97 -3.47 17.06 10.72
C GLU A 97 -4.73 16.20 10.88
N ALA A 98 -4.72 15.32 11.90
CA ALA A 98 -5.83 14.40 12.18
C ALA A 98 -7.19 15.10 12.20
N THR A 99 -8.13 14.59 11.39
CA THR A 99 -9.51 15.11 11.32
C THR A 99 -10.50 14.23 12.07
N GLY A 100 -10.11 13.00 12.43
CA GLY A 100 -11.02 12.03 13.04
C GLY A 100 -12.04 11.44 12.05
N LYS A 101 -11.92 11.77 10.77
CA LYS A 101 -12.90 11.31 9.77
C LYS A 101 -12.52 9.95 9.21
N SER A 102 -13.54 9.16 8.87
CA SER A 102 -13.35 7.92 8.13
C SER A 102 -12.99 8.24 6.69
N ILE A 103 -12.00 7.53 6.16
CA ILE A 103 -11.60 7.70 4.76
C ILE A 103 -11.65 6.36 4.01
N LYS A 104 -11.82 6.46 2.70
CA LYS A 104 -11.77 5.34 1.78
C LYS A 104 -10.90 5.75 0.61
N MET A 105 -9.69 5.20 0.56
CA MET A 105 -8.67 5.53 -0.45
C MET A 105 -8.65 4.47 -1.53
N GLN A 106 -9.00 4.83 -2.75
CA GLN A 106 -8.87 3.93 -3.88
C GLN A 106 -7.39 3.82 -4.27
N PHE A 107 -6.94 2.61 -4.57
CA PHE A 107 -5.59 2.38 -5.06
C PHE A 107 -5.59 1.44 -6.26
N SER A 108 -4.53 1.54 -7.06
CA SER A 108 -4.21 0.61 -8.13
C SER A 108 -2.71 0.39 -8.13
N ASP A 109 -2.29 -0.86 -8.01
CA ASP A 109 -0.89 -1.21 -7.88
C ASP A 109 -0.47 -2.22 -8.93
N PHE A 110 0.80 -2.15 -9.32
CA PHE A 110 1.48 -3.20 -10.05
C PHE A 110 2.67 -3.69 -9.25
N TRP A 111 2.93 -4.98 -9.30
CA TRP A 111 4.13 -5.57 -8.71
C TRP A 111 4.84 -6.45 -9.72
N THR A 112 6.18 -6.45 -9.68
CA THR A 112 6.97 -7.51 -10.31
C THR A 112 7.26 -8.58 -9.27
N VAL A 113 7.27 -9.83 -9.70
CA VAL A 113 7.61 -10.98 -8.85
C VAL A 113 8.90 -11.59 -9.39
N LYS A 114 9.89 -11.76 -8.52
CA LYS A 114 11.18 -12.38 -8.85
C LYS A 114 11.53 -13.37 -7.77
N ASP A 115 11.83 -14.63 -8.18
CA ASP A 115 12.19 -15.69 -7.24
C ASP A 115 11.20 -15.84 -6.09
N GLY A 116 9.90 -15.72 -6.40
CA GLY A 116 8.82 -15.92 -5.42
C GLY A 116 8.58 -14.77 -4.48
N LYS A 117 9.18 -13.60 -4.70
CA LYS A 117 9.00 -12.41 -3.87
C LYS A 117 8.78 -11.17 -4.72
N PHE A 118 8.10 -10.17 -4.16
CA PHE A 118 7.91 -8.89 -4.82
C PHE A 118 9.21 -8.10 -4.86
N MET A 119 9.46 -7.45 -6.01
CA MET A 119 10.64 -6.61 -6.22
C MET A 119 10.25 -5.15 -6.40
N ASP A 120 9.52 -4.83 -7.46
CA ASP A 120 9.02 -3.48 -7.70
C ASP A 120 7.54 -3.39 -7.38
N ASN A 121 7.14 -2.29 -6.78
CA ASN A 121 5.73 -1.99 -6.56
C ASN A 121 5.44 -0.60 -7.11
N TYR A 122 4.63 -0.52 -8.16
CA TYR A 122 4.18 0.74 -8.75
C TYR A 122 2.83 1.09 -8.15
N VAL A 123 2.74 2.23 -7.47
CA VAL A 123 1.59 2.59 -6.63
C VAL A 123 0.90 3.84 -7.14
N MET A 124 -0.41 3.76 -7.28
CA MET A 124 -1.26 4.92 -7.54
C MET A 124 -2.41 4.92 -6.54
N VAL A 125 -2.61 6.04 -5.87
CA VAL A 125 -3.70 6.21 -4.90
C VAL A 125 -4.46 7.51 -5.19
N ASP A 126 -5.75 7.53 -4.86
CA ASP A 126 -6.58 8.72 -5.00
C ASP A 126 -6.45 9.63 -3.77
N ASN A 127 -5.33 10.34 -3.68
CA ASN A 127 -5.13 11.30 -2.60
C ASN A 127 -6.08 12.51 -2.70
N HIS A 128 -6.43 12.93 -3.91
CA HIS A 128 -7.38 14.03 -4.08
C HIS A 128 -8.72 13.71 -3.40
N GLY A 129 -9.27 12.53 -3.68
CA GLY A 129 -10.52 12.08 -3.06
C GLY A 129 -10.40 11.97 -1.54
N VAL A 130 -9.27 11.48 -1.05
CA VAL A 130 -9.01 11.36 0.40
C VAL A 130 -8.96 12.76 1.04
N PHE A 131 -8.27 13.72 0.44
CA PHE A 131 -8.21 15.08 0.95
C PHE A 131 -9.61 15.72 0.99
N GLU A 132 -10.45 15.49 -0.02
CA GLU A 132 -11.83 15.95 0.00
C GLU A 132 -12.63 15.32 1.17
N GLN A 133 -12.42 14.01 1.41
CA GLN A 133 -13.03 13.31 2.54
C GLN A 133 -12.57 13.89 3.89
N MET A 134 -11.33 14.38 3.95
CA MET A 134 -10.78 15.04 5.12
C MET A 134 -11.31 16.47 5.32
N GLY A 135 -12.03 17.00 4.33
CA GLY A 135 -12.63 18.32 4.39
C GLY A 135 -11.88 19.41 3.64
N LEU A 136 -10.81 19.06 2.90
CA LEU A 136 -10.14 20.02 2.05
C LEU A 136 -10.98 20.27 0.80
N LYS A 137 -10.94 21.50 0.31
CA LYS A 137 -11.71 21.91 -0.87
C LYS A 137 -10.77 22.27 -2.00
N PHE A 138 -11.11 21.79 -3.19
CA PHE A 138 -10.36 22.07 -4.42
C PHE A 138 -11.27 22.78 -5.42
N LYS A 139 -10.68 23.64 -6.22
CA LYS A 139 -11.40 24.35 -7.27
C LYS A 139 -11.12 23.74 -8.64
#